data_f7d9a065384451c9c62e4934e5cca026
#
_entry.id   f7d9a065384451c9c62e4934e5cca026
#
_cell.length_a   1.000
_cell.length_b   1.000
_cell.length_c   1.000
_cell.angle_alpha   90.00
_cell.angle_beta   90.00
_cell.angle_gamma   90.00
#
_symmetry.space_group_name_H-M   'P 1'
#
loop_
_entity.id
_entity.type
_entity.pdbx_description
1 polymer ?
#
loop_
_entity_poly.entity_id
_entity_poly.type
_entity_poly.pdbx_seq_one_letter_code
_entity_poly.pdbx_strand_id
1 'polypeptide(L)'
;MKKKTKILISILAVMTAALTAGSFWAGNYLVDYALYRADQAPQSANDGKAPVNETYGNEEANKAEEQRLTDLWLETVVLEKKEIVSHDGLTLRALQYTADPASHRYALVIHGYTSNKEAMQTEARHFSELGYTVITPDNRAHGESDGSYIGMGWLDRKDLLLWIDQVVNQDPDAEIVLYGVSMGGATVKVGGAVLGRQ
;
A
#
# COMPACT_ATOMS: atom_id res chain seq x y z
N MET A 1 -57.41 15.40 -8.38
CA MET A 1 -56.68 14.65 -7.34
C MET A 1 -57.06 15.16 -5.97
N LYS A 2 -57.58 14.30 -5.05
CA LYS A 2 -58.07 14.71 -3.73
C LYS A 2 -56.92 15.26 -2.88
N LYS A 3 -57.14 16.26 -2.03
CA LYS A 3 -56.14 16.93 -1.17
C LYS A 3 -55.25 15.92 -0.39
N LYS A 4 -55.85 14.81 0.11
CA LYS A 4 -55.15 13.73 0.81
C LYS A 4 -54.12 13.03 -0.06
N THR A 5 -54.44 12.78 -1.35
CA THR A 5 -53.53 12.14 -2.31
C THR A 5 -52.28 13.01 -2.62
N LYS A 6 -52.48 14.35 -2.72
CA LYS A 6 -51.35 15.27 -2.92
C LYS A 6 -50.42 15.29 -1.73
N ILE A 7 -50.99 15.29 -0.51
CA ILE A 7 -50.21 15.26 0.75
C ILE A 7 -49.40 13.94 0.82
N LEU A 8 -50.02 12.81 0.52
CA LEU A 8 -49.33 11.51 0.55
C LEU A 8 -48.17 11.45 -0.45
N ILE A 9 -48.38 11.95 -1.67
CA ILE A 9 -47.32 12.02 -2.70
C ILE A 9 -46.16 12.92 -2.25
N SER A 10 -46.50 14.06 -1.62
CA SER A 10 -45.46 14.98 -1.10
C SER A 10 -44.64 14.34 0.02
N ILE A 11 -45.29 13.63 0.94
CA ILE A 11 -44.61 12.90 2.02
C ILE A 11 -43.71 11.82 1.43
N LEU A 12 -44.20 11.04 0.48
CA LEU A 12 -43.42 9.98 -0.18
C LEU A 12 -42.22 10.57 -0.91
N ALA A 13 -42.38 11.68 -1.63
CA ALA A 13 -41.28 12.36 -2.32
C ALA A 13 -40.21 12.86 -1.36
N VAL A 14 -40.62 13.45 -0.22
CA VAL A 14 -39.68 13.90 0.81
C VAL A 14 -38.95 12.73 1.45
N MET A 15 -39.66 11.64 1.77
CA MET A 15 -39.02 10.42 2.30
C MET A 15 -38.02 9.83 1.33
N THR A 16 -38.38 9.72 0.04
CA THR A 16 -37.46 9.22 -0.99
C THR A 16 -36.22 10.11 -1.12
N ALA A 17 -36.40 11.42 -1.15
CA ALA A 17 -35.28 12.37 -1.20
C ALA A 17 -34.37 12.25 0.04
N ALA A 18 -34.96 12.10 1.24
CA ALA A 18 -34.18 11.91 2.46
C ALA A 18 -33.41 10.58 2.48
N LEU A 19 -34.03 9.49 2.01
CA LEU A 19 -33.36 8.18 1.89
C LEU A 19 -32.23 8.21 0.87
N THR A 20 -32.44 8.84 -0.29
CA THR A 20 -31.36 8.95 -1.30
C THR A 20 -30.22 9.82 -0.81
N ALA A 21 -30.49 10.95 -0.17
CA ALA A 21 -29.47 11.81 0.41
C ALA A 21 -28.71 11.10 1.55
N GLY A 22 -29.42 10.39 2.41
CA GLY A 22 -28.84 9.60 3.49
C GLY A 22 -27.96 8.45 2.98
N SER A 23 -28.42 7.73 1.94
CA SER A 23 -27.62 6.65 1.31
C SER A 23 -26.37 7.20 0.63
N PHE A 24 -26.47 8.34 -0.05
CA PHE A 24 -25.31 8.99 -0.67
C PHE A 24 -24.31 9.47 0.39
N TRP A 25 -24.78 10.07 1.48
CA TRP A 25 -23.92 10.51 2.58
C TRP A 25 -23.24 9.31 3.27
N ALA A 26 -23.98 8.24 3.57
CA ALA A 26 -23.45 7.04 4.17
C ALA A 26 -22.43 6.33 3.23
N GLY A 27 -22.73 6.30 1.93
CA GLY A 27 -21.80 5.75 0.92
C GLY A 27 -20.48 6.52 0.88
N ASN A 28 -20.53 7.85 0.81
CA ASN A 28 -19.32 8.67 0.86
C ASN A 28 -18.54 8.49 2.17
N TYR A 29 -19.24 8.47 3.31
CA TYR A 29 -18.60 8.22 4.61
C TYR A 29 -17.84 6.89 4.64
N LEU A 30 -18.45 5.82 4.12
CA LEU A 30 -17.81 4.49 4.07
C LEU A 30 -16.63 4.46 3.10
N VAL A 31 -16.74 5.14 1.97
CA VAL A 31 -15.63 5.27 1.01
C VAL A 31 -14.47 6.03 1.64
N ASP A 32 -14.74 7.17 2.25
CA ASP A 32 -13.71 7.96 2.93
C ASP A 32 -13.06 7.17 4.07
N TYR A 33 -13.88 6.48 4.87
CA TYR A 33 -13.40 5.63 5.95
C TYR A 33 -12.47 4.51 5.47
N ALA A 34 -12.79 3.87 4.33
CA ALA A 34 -12.03 2.74 3.82
C ALA A 34 -10.83 3.14 2.94
N LEU A 35 -10.92 4.27 2.23
CA LEU A 35 -9.95 4.63 1.19
C LEU A 35 -9.17 5.90 1.50
N TYR A 36 -9.57 6.67 2.52
CA TYR A 36 -8.83 7.87 2.89
C TYR A 36 -7.48 7.50 3.50
N ARG A 37 -6.53 8.41 3.34
CA ARG A 37 -5.18 8.25 3.90
C ARG A 37 -5.25 7.94 5.41
N ALA A 38 -4.54 6.90 5.86
CA ALA A 38 -4.69 6.34 7.20
C ALA A 38 -4.36 7.31 8.35
N ASP A 39 -3.45 8.27 8.13
CA ASP A 39 -3.11 9.34 9.07
C ASP A 39 -4.19 10.44 9.19
N GLN A 40 -5.13 10.47 8.26
CA GLN A 40 -6.27 11.41 8.22
C GLN A 40 -7.61 10.72 8.52
N ALA A 41 -7.62 9.40 8.66
CA ALA A 41 -8.82 8.65 9.00
C ALA A 41 -9.20 8.85 10.48
N PRO A 42 -10.51 8.87 10.83
CA PRO A 42 -10.93 8.89 12.23
C PRO A 42 -10.36 7.66 12.96
N GLN A 43 -9.69 7.87 14.09
CA GLN A 43 -8.95 6.86 14.86
C GLN A 43 -9.77 5.68 15.43
N SER A 44 -11.05 5.53 15.10
CA SER A 44 -11.93 4.51 15.70
C SER A 44 -11.83 3.10 15.10
N ALA A 45 -10.97 2.87 14.10
CA ALA A 45 -11.02 1.63 13.32
C ALA A 45 -9.98 0.55 13.68
N ASN A 46 -9.02 0.83 14.56
CA ASN A 46 -7.84 -0.05 14.70
C ASN A 46 -7.64 -0.69 16.08
N ASP A 47 -8.69 -0.79 16.90
CA ASP A 47 -8.62 -1.50 18.20
C ASP A 47 -8.85 -3.02 18.11
N GLY A 48 -8.90 -3.55 16.91
CA GLY A 48 -9.02 -4.98 16.67
C GLY A 48 -7.72 -5.73 16.91
N LYS A 49 -7.44 -6.07 18.17
CA LYS A 49 -6.47 -7.14 18.49
C LYS A 49 -6.98 -8.42 17.83
N ALA A 50 -6.29 -8.87 16.77
CA ALA A 50 -6.51 -10.20 16.24
C ALA A 50 -6.32 -11.22 17.37
N PRO A 51 -7.16 -12.27 17.47
CA PRO A 51 -7.01 -13.30 18.49
C PRO A 51 -5.64 -13.96 18.29
N VAL A 52 -4.80 -13.89 19.32
CA VAL A 52 -3.50 -14.56 19.36
C VAL A 52 -3.79 -16.08 19.41
N ASN A 53 -3.41 -16.78 18.34
CA ASN A 53 -3.53 -18.23 18.30
C ASN A 53 -2.29 -18.82 18.97
N GLU A 54 -2.42 -19.32 20.19
CA GLU A 54 -1.35 -19.87 21.03
C GLU A 54 -0.64 -21.13 20.45
N THR A 55 -1.01 -21.56 19.25
CA THR A 55 -0.58 -22.85 18.65
C THR A 55 0.82 -22.81 18.02
N TYR A 56 1.38 -21.62 17.74
CA TYR A 56 2.72 -21.46 17.17
C TYR A 56 3.65 -20.83 18.22
N GLY A 57 4.33 -21.69 18.98
CA GLY A 57 5.15 -21.30 20.12
C GLY A 57 6.11 -20.14 19.83
N ASN A 58 6.22 -19.21 20.80
CA ASN A 58 7.17 -18.08 20.85
C ASN A 58 7.10 -17.05 19.69
N GLU A 59 5.92 -16.73 19.18
CA GLU A 59 5.75 -15.72 18.13
C GLU A 59 6.38 -14.35 18.53
N GLU A 60 6.22 -13.94 19.79
CA GLU A 60 6.84 -12.71 20.28
C GLU A 60 8.38 -12.78 20.30
N ALA A 61 8.94 -13.92 20.71
CA ALA A 61 10.39 -14.10 20.71
C ALA A 61 10.96 -14.14 19.29
N ASN A 62 10.28 -14.80 18.36
CA ASN A 62 10.67 -14.82 16.94
C ASN A 62 10.60 -13.42 16.34
N LYS A 63 9.53 -12.66 16.61
CA LYS A 63 9.38 -11.29 16.14
C LYS A 63 10.45 -10.36 16.72
N ALA A 64 10.78 -10.50 18.00
CA ALA A 64 11.85 -9.72 18.63
C ALA A 64 13.22 -10.04 18.02
N GLU A 65 13.50 -11.31 17.71
CA GLU A 65 14.74 -11.71 17.05
C GLU A 65 14.82 -11.20 15.61
N GLU A 66 13.73 -11.32 14.83
CA GLU A 66 13.66 -10.74 13.48
C GLU A 66 13.91 -9.23 13.50
N GLN A 67 13.31 -8.51 14.45
CA GLN A 67 13.55 -7.07 14.61
C GLN A 67 15.01 -6.78 14.93
N ARG A 68 15.59 -7.51 15.89
CA ARG A 68 17.01 -7.36 16.28
C ARG A 68 17.96 -7.58 15.08
N LEU A 69 17.70 -8.62 14.30
CA LEU A 69 18.50 -8.93 13.09
C LEU A 69 18.34 -7.84 12.03
N THR A 70 17.13 -7.30 11.88
CA THR A 70 16.84 -6.21 10.95
C THR A 70 17.55 -4.92 11.36
N ASP A 71 17.55 -4.58 12.64
CA ASP A 71 18.25 -3.41 13.17
C ASP A 71 19.77 -3.51 12.91
N LEU A 72 20.38 -4.68 13.16
CA LEU A 72 21.79 -4.93 12.87
C LEU A 72 22.10 -4.83 11.36
N TRP A 73 21.23 -5.35 10.50
CA TRP A 73 21.40 -5.25 9.06
C TRP A 73 21.34 -3.80 8.59
N LEU A 74 20.45 -2.98 9.15
CA LEU A 74 20.32 -1.56 8.82
C LEU A 74 21.59 -0.75 9.12
N GLU A 75 22.43 -1.20 10.08
CA GLU A 75 23.73 -0.58 10.36
C GLU A 75 24.78 -0.86 9.27
N THR A 76 24.55 -1.87 8.42
CA THR A 76 25.55 -2.35 7.44
C THR A 76 25.17 -2.05 6.00
N VAL A 77 23.90 -1.84 5.70
CA VAL A 77 23.40 -1.62 4.34
C VAL A 77 23.45 -0.14 3.97
N VAL A 78 23.72 0.16 2.70
CA VAL A 78 23.60 1.54 2.19
C VAL A 78 22.14 1.85 1.95
N LEU A 79 21.62 2.84 2.67
CA LEU A 79 20.24 3.30 2.60
C LEU A 79 20.13 4.59 1.81
N GLU A 80 19.30 4.60 0.77
CA GLU A 80 19.03 5.79 -0.05
C GLU A 80 17.52 6.07 -0.12
N LYS A 81 17.14 7.34 -0.09
CA LYS A 81 15.79 7.80 -0.41
C LYS A 81 15.63 7.93 -1.93
N LYS A 82 14.55 7.39 -2.46
CA LYS A 82 14.19 7.47 -3.88
C LYS A 82 12.84 8.16 -4.05
N GLU A 83 12.68 8.86 -5.16
CA GLU A 83 11.44 9.51 -5.53
C GLU A 83 11.13 9.28 -7.01
N ILE A 84 9.85 9.15 -7.32
CA ILE A 84 9.31 9.19 -8.69
C ILE A 84 8.09 10.10 -8.71
N VAL A 85 7.70 10.53 -9.90
CA VAL A 85 6.45 11.26 -10.11
C VAL A 85 5.47 10.35 -10.84
N SER A 86 4.29 10.13 -10.26
CA SER A 86 3.22 9.33 -10.84
C SER A 86 2.63 10.00 -12.09
N HIS A 87 1.88 9.23 -12.89
CA HIS A 87 1.22 9.76 -14.10
C HIS A 87 0.22 10.89 -13.81
N ASP A 88 -0.30 10.96 -12.61
CA ASP A 88 -1.24 11.98 -12.12
C ASP A 88 -0.58 13.04 -11.22
N GLY A 89 0.76 13.08 -11.21
CA GLY A 89 1.55 14.17 -10.62
C GLY A 89 1.83 14.03 -9.13
N LEU A 90 1.59 12.86 -8.52
CA LEU A 90 1.94 12.60 -7.12
C LEU A 90 3.44 12.31 -7.01
N THR A 91 4.09 12.86 -6.00
CA THR A 91 5.45 12.44 -5.62
C THR A 91 5.36 11.19 -4.77
N LEU A 92 5.92 10.10 -5.27
CA LEU A 92 5.97 8.82 -4.57
C LEU A 92 7.40 8.59 -4.06
N ARG A 93 7.51 8.08 -2.84
CA ARG A 93 8.78 7.93 -2.13
C ARG A 93 9.05 6.49 -1.77
N ALA A 94 10.33 6.11 -1.78
CA ALA A 94 10.79 4.78 -1.44
C ALA A 94 12.10 4.83 -0.66
N LEU A 95 12.42 3.72 0.00
CA LEU A 95 13.76 3.43 0.48
C LEU A 95 14.40 2.38 -0.42
N GLN A 96 15.67 2.58 -0.76
CA GLN A 96 16.50 1.60 -1.44
C GLN A 96 17.60 1.14 -0.49
N TYR A 97 17.75 -0.17 -0.37
CA TYR A 97 18.75 -0.84 0.44
C TYR A 97 19.73 -1.57 -0.48
N THR A 98 20.98 -1.15 -0.49
CA THR A 98 22.02 -1.70 -1.36
C THR A 98 23.12 -2.35 -0.50
N ALA A 99 23.20 -3.67 -0.51
CA ALA A 99 24.27 -4.42 0.16
C ALA A 99 25.47 -4.62 -0.76
N ASP A 100 25.24 -4.92 -2.04
CA ASP A 100 26.27 -5.08 -3.07
C ASP A 100 25.95 -4.16 -4.28
N PRO A 101 26.73 -3.09 -4.47
CA PRO A 101 26.55 -2.19 -5.63
C PRO A 101 26.82 -2.84 -7.00
N ALA A 102 27.46 -3.99 -7.05
CA ALA A 102 27.71 -4.71 -8.30
C ALA A 102 26.58 -5.69 -8.67
N SER A 103 25.56 -5.81 -7.81
CA SER A 103 24.41 -6.70 -8.07
C SER A 103 23.46 -6.08 -9.09
N HIS A 104 23.10 -6.86 -10.13
CA HIS A 104 22.01 -6.52 -11.07
C HIS A 104 20.66 -7.10 -10.62
N ARG A 105 20.55 -7.62 -9.39
CA ARG A 105 19.33 -8.23 -8.84
C ARG A 105 18.60 -7.24 -7.98
N TYR A 106 17.34 -7.00 -8.31
CA TYR A 106 16.49 -6.05 -7.60
C TYR A 106 15.23 -6.71 -7.07
N ALA A 107 14.79 -6.33 -5.87
CA ALA A 107 13.52 -6.73 -5.30
C ALA A 107 12.68 -5.48 -4.99
N LEU A 108 11.50 -5.38 -5.60
CA LEU A 108 10.49 -4.38 -5.21
C LEU A 108 9.54 -5.03 -4.21
N VAL A 109 9.55 -4.52 -2.97
CA VAL A 109 8.82 -5.07 -1.83
C VAL A 109 7.72 -4.11 -1.42
N ILE A 110 6.47 -4.46 -1.73
CA ILE A 110 5.30 -3.58 -1.67
C ILE A 110 4.48 -3.88 -0.43
N HIS A 111 4.28 -2.85 0.41
CA HIS A 111 3.54 -2.98 1.66
C HIS A 111 2.02 -3.14 1.48
N GLY A 112 1.34 -3.57 2.54
CA GLY A 112 -0.10 -3.74 2.59
C GLY A 112 -0.88 -2.46 2.91
N TYR A 113 -2.20 -2.61 3.03
CA TYR A 113 -3.12 -1.55 3.43
C TYR A 113 -2.74 -0.96 4.79
N THR A 114 -2.79 0.35 4.95
CA THR A 114 -2.43 1.11 6.16
C THR A 114 -1.01 0.88 6.71
N SER A 115 -0.11 0.36 5.89
CA SER A 115 1.30 0.15 6.20
C SER A 115 2.20 1.19 5.51
N ASN A 116 3.51 1.04 5.54
CA ASN A 116 4.48 1.93 4.93
C ASN A 116 5.75 1.18 4.53
N LYS A 117 6.70 1.88 3.90
CA LYS A 117 7.97 1.35 3.43
C LYS A 117 8.86 0.79 4.54
N GLU A 118 8.84 1.43 5.73
CA GLU A 118 9.63 1.01 6.88
C GLU A 118 9.14 -0.33 7.46
N ALA A 119 7.83 -0.59 7.39
CA ALA A 119 7.26 -1.85 7.85
C ALA A 119 7.71 -3.06 7.01
N MET A 120 8.33 -2.84 5.86
CA MET A 120 8.87 -3.89 4.98
C MET A 120 10.36 -4.17 5.18
N GLN A 121 10.97 -3.63 6.24
CA GLN A 121 12.41 -3.77 6.46
C GLN A 121 12.87 -5.21 6.75
N THR A 122 12.05 -6.01 7.40
CA THR A 122 12.34 -7.44 7.63
C THR A 122 12.40 -8.20 6.31
N GLU A 123 11.40 -8.02 5.44
CA GLU A 123 11.39 -8.61 4.11
C GLU A 123 12.54 -8.07 3.25
N ALA A 124 12.84 -6.78 3.37
CA ALA A 124 13.97 -6.17 2.67
C ALA A 124 15.30 -6.80 3.10
N ARG A 125 15.51 -7.05 4.39
CA ARG A 125 16.68 -7.78 4.89
C ARG A 125 16.78 -9.17 4.28
N HIS A 126 15.70 -9.95 4.26
CA HIS A 126 15.70 -11.30 3.68
C HIS A 126 16.09 -11.29 2.20
N PHE A 127 15.55 -10.37 1.40
CA PHE A 127 15.96 -10.23 0.00
C PHE A 127 17.41 -9.76 -0.14
N SER A 128 17.85 -8.83 0.72
CA SER A 128 19.23 -8.34 0.74
C SER A 128 20.25 -9.48 1.04
N GLU A 129 19.93 -10.35 2.01
CA GLU A 129 20.72 -11.54 2.32
C GLU A 129 20.79 -12.55 1.15
N LEU A 130 19.80 -12.53 0.26
CA LEU A 130 19.80 -13.28 -1.01
C LEU A 130 20.55 -12.56 -2.15
N GLY A 131 21.16 -11.40 -1.89
CA GLY A 131 21.96 -10.63 -2.85
C GLY A 131 21.17 -9.68 -3.73
N TYR A 132 19.96 -9.26 -3.31
CA TYR A 132 19.19 -8.25 -4.02
C TYR A 132 19.45 -6.84 -3.48
N THR A 133 19.49 -5.87 -4.37
CA THR A 133 19.20 -4.47 -4.03
C THR A 133 17.69 -4.35 -3.85
N VAL A 134 17.23 -3.86 -2.70
CA VAL A 134 15.82 -3.87 -2.34
C VAL A 134 15.25 -2.46 -2.38
N ILE A 135 14.06 -2.30 -2.97
CA ILE A 135 13.31 -1.05 -3.00
C ILE A 135 11.96 -1.28 -2.33
N THR A 136 11.70 -0.52 -1.27
CA THR A 136 10.43 -0.51 -0.55
C THR A 136 9.73 0.83 -0.80
N PRO A 137 8.78 0.93 -1.73
CA PRO A 137 8.02 2.16 -1.93
C PRO A 137 6.89 2.30 -0.90
N ASP A 138 6.60 3.55 -0.51
CA ASP A 138 5.30 3.91 0.01
C ASP A 138 4.30 3.94 -1.15
N ASN A 139 3.25 3.13 -1.09
CA ASN A 139 2.13 3.24 -2.03
C ASN A 139 1.51 4.64 -1.95
N ARG A 140 0.82 5.08 -3.01
CA ARG A 140 0.06 6.33 -2.98
C ARG A 140 -0.84 6.43 -1.75
N ALA A 141 -0.96 7.61 -1.15
CA ALA A 141 -1.71 7.88 0.08
C ALA A 141 -1.23 7.08 1.31
N HIS A 142 0.05 6.67 1.33
CA HIS A 142 0.68 6.04 2.49
C HIS A 142 2.04 6.68 2.79
N GLY A 143 2.47 6.58 4.03
CA GLY A 143 3.78 7.03 4.49
C GLY A 143 4.12 8.46 4.04
N GLU A 144 5.28 8.63 3.40
CA GLU A 144 5.74 9.92 2.87
C GLU A 144 5.27 10.18 1.43
N SER A 145 4.63 9.22 0.73
CA SER A 145 4.09 9.40 -0.62
C SER A 145 2.85 10.29 -0.62
N ASP A 146 2.71 11.09 -1.68
CA ASP A 146 1.55 11.96 -1.88
C ASP A 146 0.27 11.15 -2.17
N GLY A 147 -0.86 11.83 -2.11
CA GLY A 147 -2.17 11.28 -2.40
C GLY A 147 -3.11 11.35 -1.20
N SER A 148 -4.40 11.39 -1.48
CA SER A 148 -5.46 11.44 -0.46
C SER A 148 -6.26 10.14 -0.39
N TYR A 149 -6.26 9.36 -1.48
CA TYR A 149 -7.02 8.11 -1.60
C TYR A 149 -6.12 6.92 -1.92
N ILE A 150 -6.33 5.85 -1.18
CA ILE A 150 -5.63 4.58 -1.34
C ILE A 150 -6.07 3.90 -2.64
N GLY A 151 -5.12 3.44 -3.45
CA GLY A 151 -5.37 2.90 -4.78
C GLY A 151 -5.87 1.46 -4.82
N MET A 152 -5.85 0.74 -3.68
CA MET A 152 -6.30 -0.66 -3.50
C MET A 152 -5.71 -1.63 -4.53
N GLY A 153 -4.47 -1.41 -4.96
CA GLY A 153 -3.78 -2.19 -5.99
C GLY A 153 -4.12 -1.79 -7.43
N TRP A 154 -5.21 -1.06 -7.66
CA TRP A 154 -5.62 -0.72 -9.03
C TRP A 154 -4.87 0.48 -9.61
N LEU A 155 -4.75 1.57 -8.87
CA LEU A 155 -3.92 2.71 -9.26
C LEU A 155 -2.44 2.43 -8.99
N ASP A 156 -2.14 1.80 -7.86
CA ASP A 156 -0.79 1.45 -7.41
C ASP A 156 -0.02 0.60 -8.43
N ARG A 157 -0.71 -0.22 -9.27
CA ARG A 157 -0.04 -0.97 -10.34
C ARG A 157 0.67 -0.07 -11.37
N LYS A 158 0.15 1.14 -11.61
CA LYS A 158 0.79 2.09 -12.51
C LYS A 158 2.05 2.69 -11.87
N ASP A 159 1.99 2.91 -10.57
CA ASP A 159 3.11 3.41 -9.80
C ASP A 159 4.21 2.34 -9.71
N LEU A 160 3.83 1.08 -9.53
CA LEU A 160 4.76 -0.05 -9.57
C LEU A 160 5.53 -0.12 -10.90
N LEU A 161 4.85 0.09 -12.04
CA LEU A 161 5.51 0.11 -13.34
C LEU A 161 6.53 1.25 -13.45
N LEU A 162 6.25 2.43 -12.88
CA LEU A 162 7.22 3.53 -12.86
C LEU A 162 8.44 3.22 -11.99
N TRP A 163 8.25 2.51 -10.87
CA TRP A 163 9.37 2.02 -10.07
C TRP A 163 10.23 1.00 -10.82
N ILE A 164 9.60 0.10 -11.59
CA ILE A 164 10.28 -0.85 -12.47
C ILE A 164 11.05 -0.09 -13.57
N ASP A 165 10.40 0.86 -14.24
CA ASP A 165 11.03 1.68 -15.26
C ASP A 165 12.26 2.45 -14.71
N GLN A 166 12.19 2.97 -13.47
CA GLN A 166 13.31 3.62 -12.82
C GLN A 166 14.49 2.65 -12.65
N VAL A 167 14.23 1.41 -12.20
CA VAL A 167 15.29 0.38 -12.06
C VAL A 167 15.90 0.05 -13.42
N VAL A 168 15.09 -0.26 -14.43
CA VAL A 168 15.57 -0.65 -15.78
C VAL A 168 16.33 0.48 -16.45
N ASN A 169 15.91 1.74 -16.26
CA ASN A 169 16.62 2.90 -16.79
C ASN A 169 18.00 3.11 -16.11
N GLN A 170 18.10 2.75 -14.84
CA GLN A 170 19.35 2.84 -14.08
C GLN A 170 20.28 1.68 -14.38
N ASP A 171 19.72 0.48 -14.55
CA ASP A 171 20.43 -0.77 -14.80
C ASP A 171 19.66 -1.59 -15.86
N PRO A 172 20.07 -1.51 -17.14
CA PRO A 172 19.43 -2.24 -18.24
C PRO A 172 19.54 -3.77 -18.13
N ASP A 173 20.48 -4.28 -17.33
CA ASP A 173 20.69 -5.71 -17.08
C ASP A 173 19.96 -6.20 -15.83
N ALA A 174 19.09 -5.37 -15.23
CA ALA A 174 18.39 -5.67 -13.99
C ALA A 174 17.50 -6.91 -14.07
N GLU A 175 17.69 -7.83 -13.13
CA GLU A 175 16.79 -8.94 -12.83
C GLU A 175 15.86 -8.53 -11.67
N ILE A 176 14.56 -8.39 -11.95
CA ILE A 176 13.61 -7.82 -10.98
C ILE A 176 12.67 -8.87 -10.42
N VAL A 177 12.61 -8.98 -9.09
CA VAL A 177 11.60 -9.75 -8.34
C VAL A 177 10.60 -8.78 -7.74
N LEU A 178 9.32 -9.14 -7.82
CA LEU A 178 8.22 -8.39 -7.22
C LEU A 178 7.64 -9.19 -6.05
N TYR A 179 7.60 -8.58 -4.89
CA TYR A 179 7.00 -9.13 -3.68
C TYR A 179 5.99 -8.15 -3.10
N GLY A 180 4.87 -8.65 -2.58
CA GLY A 180 3.86 -7.77 -2.00
C GLY A 180 3.04 -8.46 -0.92
N VAL A 181 2.76 -7.72 0.14
CA VAL A 181 1.95 -8.16 1.28
C VAL A 181 0.52 -7.64 1.12
N SER A 182 -0.49 -8.51 1.24
CA SER A 182 -1.91 -8.12 1.24
C SER A 182 -2.28 -7.26 0.01
N MET A 183 -2.65 -5.98 0.20
CA MET A 183 -2.89 -5.00 -0.89
C MET A 183 -1.69 -4.89 -1.83
N GLY A 184 -0.46 -4.92 -1.31
CA GLY A 184 0.77 -4.96 -2.12
C GLY A 184 0.83 -6.18 -3.03
N GLY A 185 0.36 -7.35 -2.56
CA GLY A 185 0.22 -8.54 -3.39
C GLY A 185 -0.77 -8.37 -4.55
N ALA A 186 -1.88 -7.64 -4.34
CA ALA A 186 -2.81 -7.27 -5.41
C ALA A 186 -2.13 -6.33 -6.42
N THR A 187 -1.37 -5.35 -5.95
CA THR A 187 -0.57 -4.43 -6.79
C THR A 187 0.39 -5.19 -7.69
N VAL A 188 1.17 -6.10 -7.12
CA VAL A 188 2.15 -6.95 -7.82
C VAL A 188 1.46 -7.85 -8.85
N LYS A 189 0.38 -8.54 -8.46
CA LYS A 189 -0.37 -9.44 -9.36
C LYS A 189 -0.91 -8.72 -10.59
N VAL A 190 -1.51 -7.54 -10.39
CA VAL A 190 -2.12 -6.78 -11.48
C VAL A 190 -1.06 -6.07 -12.31
N GLY A 191 0.00 -5.52 -11.69
CA GLY A 191 1.14 -4.91 -12.38
C GLY A 191 1.93 -5.92 -13.22
N GLY A 192 2.27 -7.07 -12.65
CA GLY A 192 2.99 -8.13 -13.35
C GLY A 192 2.23 -8.70 -14.55
N ALA A 193 0.88 -8.76 -14.50
CA ALA A 193 0.07 -9.17 -15.65
C ALA A 193 0.14 -8.19 -16.84
N VAL A 194 0.54 -6.95 -16.61
CA VAL A 194 0.76 -5.97 -17.70
C VAL A 194 2.11 -6.21 -18.38
N LEU A 195 3.16 -6.51 -17.58
CA LEU A 195 4.50 -6.81 -18.11
C LEU A 195 4.53 -8.07 -18.99
N GLY A 196 3.75 -9.09 -18.65
CA GLY A 196 3.69 -10.35 -19.41
C GLY A 196 2.94 -10.28 -20.75
N ARG A 197 2.47 -9.10 -21.17
CA ARG A 197 1.74 -8.87 -22.44
C ARG A 197 2.55 -8.05 -23.46
N GLN A 198 3.77 -7.69 -23.14
CA GLN A 198 4.73 -7.05 -24.05
C GLN A 198 5.73 -8.11 -24.56
#